data_26b64df57859a56905df527d16faf81a
#
_entry.id   26b64df57859a56905df527d16faf81a
#
_cell.length_a   1.000
_cell.length_b   1.000
_cell.length_c   1.000
_cell.angle_alpha   90.00
_cell.angle_beta   90.00
_cell.angle_gamma   90.00
#
_symmetry.space_group_name_H-M   'P 1'
#
loop_
_entity.id
_entity.type
_entity.pdbx_description
1 polymer ?
#
loop_
_entity_poly.entity_id
_entity_poly.type
_entity_poly.pdbx_seq_one_letter_code
_entity_poly.pdbx_strand_id
1 'polypeptide(L)'
;MLNKDFDVLKNWMFGSLSSLLDDIPPNPNLNILKMSIGEPQLGPPKFIRSQFDNFFEDWGKYPSSEPIPVLKDAIRDYLNKRFPGSKKIINFDKNLLPVPGTREALHLIGLISKNVQKKNSIAVLTNPFYHAWKAGAIESGSKILWLNAEESNNYNPNIDDLSKETLERTSIMYLCFPTNPQGALTDIDYFIKAINLAKKYDFILAIDECYIDIYRTSFSKPIGCLDALIKMNENLNNIVIFNSLSKRSNVPGLRAGFILGDENVISLYKLLVSNGASPVPIPVQNIAASLYKDENHNYETCLYYDQNFKIAKEFLKESHPNLKIPDAGFYLWLPVNDDLKVTIDLWKDYSVRVMPGTFMAENVSGQNPCKGFLRIALVHKKEIVKEAMQRISNYFKNNYV
;
A
#
# COMPACT_ATOMS: atom_id res chain seq x y z
N MET A 1 -8.09 -1.62 33.84
CA MET A 1 -7.62 -0.40 33.15
C MET A 1 -7.22 -0.79 31.72
N LEU A 2 -7.79 -0.12 30.71
CA LEU A 2 -7.45 -0.38 29.31
C LEU A 2 -6.15 0.35 28.95
N ASN A 3 -5.42 -0.19 27.95
CA ASN A 3 -4.21 0.45 27.42
C ASN A 3 -4.57 1.75 26.67
N LYS A 4 -4.14 2.89 27.21
CA LYS A 4 -4.42 4.22 26.65
C LYS A 4 -3.60 4.55 25.41
N ASP A 5 -2.53 3.79 25.14
CA ASP A 5 -1.70 4.01 23.95
C ASP A 5 -2.49 3.83 22.66
N PHE A 6 -3.59 3.04 22.71
CA PHE A 6 -4.51 2.86 21.58
C PHE A 6 -5.41 4.08 21.29
N ASP A 7 -5.50 5.05 22.17
CA ASP A 7 -6.33 6.24 21.95
C ASP A 7 -5.89 7.02 20.69
N VAL A 8 -4.60 7.00 20.37
CA VAL A 8 -4.05 7.66 19.17
C VAL A 8 -4.48 6.99 17.86
N LEU A 9 -5.02 5.76 17.90
CA LEU A 9 -5.55 5.04 16.74
C LEU A 9 -7.01 5.43 16.40
N LYS A 10 -7.70 6.15 17.29
CA LYS A 10 -9.08 6.60 17.07
C LYS A 10 -9.20 7.53 15.86
N ASN A 11 -8.16 8.34 15.63
CA ASN A 11 -8.11 9.28 14.51
C ASN A 11 -7.52 8.58 13.28
N TRP A 12 -8.37 7.95 12.47
CA TRP A 12 -7.98 7.36 11.21
C TRP A 12 -8.73 8.02 10.06
N MET A 13 -8.11 8.10 8.88
CA MET A 13 -8.55 8.93 7.76
C MET A 13 -10.03 8.76 7.36
N PHE A 14 -10.58 7.54 7.40
CA PHE A 14 -11.99 7.31 7.04
C PHE A 14 -12.95 7.75 8.14
N GLY A 15 -12.56 7.62 9.42
CA GLY A 15 -13.32 8.15 10.54
C GLY A 15 -13.37 9.67 10.48
N SER A 16 -12.24 10.32 10.25
CA SER A 16 -12.16 11.78 10.09
C SER A 16 -13.00 12.28 8.91
N LEU A 17 -12.96 11.56 7.76
CA LEU A 17 -13.81 11.90 6.61
C LEU A 17 -15.30 11.73 6.92
N SER A 18 -15.68 10.67 7.63
CA SER A 18 -17.07 10.50 8.06
C SER A 18 -17.50 11.64 8.97
N SER A 19 -16.75 11.93 10.03
CA SER A 19 -17.05 13.05 10.94
C SER A 19 -17.12 14.41 10.25
N LEU A 20 -16.34 14.64 9.19
CA LEU A 20 -16.41 15.87 8.39
C LEU A 20 -17.73 16.00 7.62
N LEU A 21 -18.31 14.88 7.18
CA LEU A 21 -19.44 14.85 6.24
C LEU A 21 -20.77 14.39 6.85
N ASP A 22 -20.77 13.81 8.06
CA ASP A 22 -21.95 13.15 8.64
C ASP A 22 -23.16 14.07 8.80
N ASP A 23 -22.94 15.35 9.16
CA ASP A 23 -24.00 16.35 9.32
C ASP A 23 -24.35 17.11 8.02
N ILE A 24 -23.71 16.75 6.91
CA ILE A 24 -23.88 17.43 5.62
C ILE A 24 -24.57 16.49 4.64
N PRO A 25 -25.85 16.70 4.29
CA PRO A 25 -26.52 15.86 3.31
C PRO A 25 -25.91 16.07 1.90
N PRO A 26 -25.75 15.02 1.12
CA PRO A 26 -25.37 15.13 -0.29
C PRO A 26 -26.54 15.71 -1.11
N ASN A 27 -26.27 16.15 -2.34
CA ASN A 27 -27.31 16.63 -3.25
C ASN A 27 -28.35 15.53 -3.52
N PRO A 28 -29.63 15.72 -3.13
CA PRO A 28 -30.65 14.67 -3.24
C PRO A 28 -31.00 14.30 -4.69
N ASN A 29 -30.67 15.15 -5.66
CA ASN A 29 -30.95 14.92 -7.08
C ASN A 29 -29.84 14.13 -7.80
N LEU A 30 -28.77 13.75 -7.09
CA LEU A 30 -27.60 13.08 -7.68
C LEU A 30 -27.29 11.78 -6.94
N ASN A 31 -26.94 10.74 -7.69
CA ASN A 31 -26.42 9.52 -7.10
C ASN A 31 -25.06 9.78 -6.41
N ILE A 32 -24.83 9.15 -5.27
CA ILE A 32 -23.57 9.24 -4.53
C ILE A 32 -22.47 8.48 -5.27
N LEU A 33 -21.35 9.15 -5.53
CA LEU A 33 -20.16 8.57 -6.14
C LEU A 33 -19.03 8.50 -5.10
N LYS A 34 -18.69 7.27 -4.65
CA LYS A 34 -17.69 7.02 -3.59
C LYS A 34 -16.29 6.89 -4.18
N MET A 35 -15.60 8.01 -4.41
CA MET A 35 -14.24 8.05 -4.95
C MET A 35 -13.14 8.10 -3.88
N SER A 36 -13.49 7.97 -2.59
CA SER A 36 -12.52 8.05 -1.47
C SER A 36 -11.84 6.73 -1.12
N ILE A 37 -12.43 5.58 -1.51
CA ILE A 37 -12.00 4.25 -1.07
C ILE A 37 -11.24 3.54 -2.20
N GLY A 38 -9.98 3.16 -1.93
CA GLY A 38 -9.14 2.39 -2.86
C GLY A 38 -9.42 0.88 -2.84
N GLU A 39 -10.67 0.51 -3.02
CA GLU A 39 -11.09 -0.88 -3.17
C GLU A 39 -11.36 -1.17 -4.65
N PRO A 40 -10.59 -2.08 -5.28
CA PRO A 40 -10.79 -2.45 -6.68
C PRO A 40 -12.23 -2.85 -7.00
N GLN A 41 -12.80 -2.30 -8.07
CA GLN A 41 -14.19 -2.52 -8.48
C GLN A 41 -14.33 -3.28 -9.82
N LEU A 42 -13.20 -3.70 -10.43
CA LEU A 42 -13.21 -4.54 -11.62
C LEU A 42 -13.78 -5.94 -11.34
N GLY A 43 -13.65 -6.37 -10.10
CA GLY A 43 -14.05 -7.70 -9.64
C GLY A 43 -12.96 -8.76 -9.82
N PRO A 44 -13.13 -9.93 -9.20
CA PRO A 44 -12.20 -11.04 -9.30
C PRO A 44 -12.07 -11.57 -10.74
N PRO A 45 -10.88 -12.06 -11.15
CA PRO A 45 -10.73 -12.75 -12.43
C PRO A 45 -11.67 -13.95 -12.54
N LYS A 46 -12.38 -14.07 -13.67
CA LYS A 46 -13.44 -15.10 -13.83
C LYS A 46 -12.92 -16.53 -13.70
N PHE A 47 -11.67 -16.78 -14.08
CA PHE A 47 -11.07 -18.11 -14.07
C PHE A 47 -10.92 -18.71 -12.67
N ILE A 48 -10.92 -17.89 -11.60
CA ILE A 48 -10.84 -18.43 -10.23
C ILE A 48 -12.18 -18.95 -9.70
N ARG A 49 -13.30 -18.70 -10.41
CA ARG A 49 -14.64 -19.06 -9.92
C ARG A 49 -14.77 -20.58 -9.68
N SER A 50 -14.38 -21.40 -10.63
CA SER A 50 -14.43 -22.86 -10.51
C SER A 50 -13.49 -23.42 -9.44
N GLN A 51 -12.48 -22.66 -9.04
CA GLN A 51 -11.50 -23.11 -8.05
C GLN A 51 -12.08 -23.14 -6.63
N PHE A 52 -13.12 -22.36 -6.35
CA PHE A 52 -13.81 -22.42 -5.06
C PHE A 52 -14.46 -23.80 -4.86
N ASP A 53 -15.05 -24.37 -5.92
CA ASP A 53 -15.62 -25.71 -5.89
C ASP A 53 -14.53 -26.81 -5.88
N ASN A 54 -13.47 -26.64 -6.66
CA ASN A 54 -12.37 -27.60 -6.76
C ASN A 54 -11.62 -27.81 -5.44
N PHE A 55 -11.55 -26.80 -4.59
CA PHE A 55 -10.85 -26.86 -3.31
C PHE A 55 -11.80 -26.84 -2.10
N PHE A 56 -13.07 -27.20 -2.32
CA PHE A 56 -14.09 -27.14 -1.26
C PHE A 56 -13.73 -28.01 -0.04
N GLU A 57 -13.26 -29.24 -0.26
CA GLU A 57 -12.90 -30.18 0.81
C GLU A 57 -11.72 -29.72 1.67
N ASP A 58 -10.89 -28.81 1.17
CA ASP A 58 -9.76 -28.27 1.92
C ASP A 58 -10.18 -27.27 3.00
N TRP A 59 -11.43 -26.77 2.99
CA TRP A 59 -11.97 -25.96 4.07
C TRP A 59 -12.13 -26.74 5.40
N GLY A 60 -12.20 -28.07 5.34
CA GLY A 60 -12.24 -28.93 6.52
C GLY A 60 -10.88 -29.17 7.19
N LYS A 61 -9.81 -28.54 6.72
CA LYS A 61 -8.44 -28.78 7.20
C LYS A 61 -7.84 -27.53 7.81
N TYR A 62 -7.14 -27.67 8.94
CA TYR A 62 -6.35 -26.57 9.50
C TYR A 62 -5.14 -26.29 8.60
N PRO A 63 -4.91 -25.00 8.21
CA PRO A 63 -3.70 -24.64 7.50
C PRO A 63 -2.50 -24.59 8.44
N SER A 64 -1.30 -24.87 7.92
CA SER A 64 -0.05 -24.62 8.62
C SER A 64 0.42 -23.17 8.35
N SER A 65 1.41 -22.71 9.12
CA SER A 65 2.10 -21.44 8.83
C SER A 65 2.94 -21.48 7.55
N GLU A 66 3.32 -22.71 7.09
CA GLU A 66 4.09 -22.87 5.87
C GLU A 66 3.23 -22.76 4.61
N PRO A 67 3.77 -22.25 3.50
CA PRO A 67 3.07 -22.26 2.23
C PRO A 67 2.89 -23.70 1.73
N ILE A 68 1.71 -24.01 1.17
CA ILE A 68 1.55 -25.28 0.44
C ILE A 68 2.49 -25.30 -0.78
N PRO A 69 2.96 -26.48 -1.23
CA PRO A 69 3.94 -26.58 -2.33
C PRO A 69 3.54 -25.83 -3.58
N VAL A 70 2.26 -25.92 -4.01
CA VAL A 70 1.77 -25.25 -5.22
C VAL A 70 1.82 -23.72 -5.12
N LEU A 71 1.59 -23.15 -3.93
CA LEU A 71 1.71 -21.70 -3.72
C LEU A 71 3.19 -21.26 -3.69
N LYS A 72 4.04 -22.02 -2.99
CA LYS A 72 5.47 -21.75 -2.94
C LYS A 72 6.08 -21.72 -4.34
N ASP A 73 5.75 -22.72 -5.16
CA ASP A 73 6.21 -22.80 -6.55
C ASP A 73 5.69 -21.64 -7.40
N ALA A 74 4.40 -21.29 -7.27
CA ALA A 74 3.81 -20.18 -8.00
C ALA A 74 4.46 -18.84 -7.64
N ILE A 75 4.72 -18.59 -6.36
CA ILE A 75 5.40 -17.35 -5.91
C ILE A 75 6.86 -17.34 -6.40
N ARG A 76 7.55 -18.47 -6.32
CA ARG A 76 8.92 -18.59 -6.85
C ARG A 76 8.97 -18.26 -8.34
N ASP A 77 8.07 -18.82 -9.13
CA ASP A 77 8.03 -18.60 -10.58
C ASP A 77 7.67 -17.13 -10.90
N TYR A 78 6.69 -16.56 -10.19
CA TYR A 78 6.37 -15.14 -10.28
C TYR A 78 7.59 -14.25 -9.98
N LEU A 79 8.28 -14.49 -8.86
CA LEU A 79 9.43 -13.68 -8.46
C LEU A 79 10.60 -13.83 -9.46
N ASN A 80 10.89 -15.05 -9.94
CA ASN A 80 11.95 -15.29 -10.92
C ASN A 80 11.67 -14.59 -12.25
N LYS A 81 10.39 -14.50 -12.67
CA LYS A 81 9.97 -13.82 -13.88
C LYS A 81 9.96 -12.31 -13.69
N ARG A 82 9.46 -11.84 -12.54
CA ARG A 82 9.33 -10.41 -12.24
C ARG A 82 10.68 -9.77 -11.93
N PHE A 83 11.57 -10.49 -11.25
CA PHE A 83 12.88 -10.07 -10.78
C PHE A 83 13.95 -11.08 -11.21
N PRO A 84 14.43 -11.04 -12.47
CA PRO A 84 15.44 -11.97 -12.96
C PRO A 84 16.70 -11.94 -12.11
N GLY A 85 17.10 -13.11 -11.58
CA GLY A 85 18.24 -13.23 -10.66
C GLY A 85 17.83 -13.47 -9.20
N SER A 86 16.56 -13.29 -8.83
CA SER A 86 16.06 -13.48 -7.46
C SER A 86 16.36 -14.86 -6.87
N LYS A 87 16.35 -15.92 -7.70
CA LYS A 87 16.70 -17.30 -7.29
C LYS A 87 18.11 -17.44 -6.68
N LYS A 88 19.01 -16.49 -6.92
CA LYS A 88 20.38 -16.52 -6.38
C LYS A 88 20.46 -16.04 -4.94
N ILE A 89 19.50 -15.21 -4.52
CA ILE A 89 19.51 -14.54 -3.23
C ILE A 89 18.37 -14.97 -2.29
N ILE A 90 17.38 -15.74 -2.80
CA ILE A 90 16.21 -16.19 -2.03
C ILE A 90 16.29 -17.69 -1.75
N ASN A 91 16.21 -18.05 -0.48
CA ASN A 91 15.86 -19.41 -0.03
C ASN A 91 14.37 -19.46 0.27
N PHE A 92 13.56 -20.03 -0.64
CA PHE A 92 12.10 -20.04 -0.53
C PHE A 92 11.56 -20.84 0.68
N ASP A 93 12.37 -21.70 1.28
CA ASP A 93 11.99 -22.46 2.48
C ASP A 93 12.18 -21.62 3.77
N LYS A 94 13.03 -20.60 3.71
CA LYS A 94 13.39 -19.81 4.87
C LYS A 94 12.92 -18.35 4.79
N ASN A 95 12.87 -17.80 3.59
CA ASN A 95 12.60 -16.37 3.38
C ASN A 95 11.14 -16.04 3.02
N LEU A 96 10.27 -17.04 2.77
CA LEU A 96 8.91 -16.85 2.27
C LEU A 96 7.86 -17.29 3.28
N LEU A 97 6.81 -16.47 3.47
CA LEU A 97 5.62 -16.83 4.23
C LEU A 97 4.35 -16.27 3.60
N PRO A 98 3.28 -17.08 3.41
CA PRO A 98 1.98 -16.58 3.02
C PRO A 98 1.33 -15.81 4.18
N VAL A 99 0.59 -14.74 3.85
CA VAL A 99 -0.10 -13.91 4.85
C VAL A 99 -1.54 -13.61 4.42
N PRO A 100 -2.48 -13.43 5.37
CA PRO A 100 -3.88 -13.11 5.07
C PRO A 100 -4.05 -11.65 4.61
N GLY A 101 -3.35 -11.31 3.51
CA GLY A 101 -3.14 -9.95 3.04
C GLY A 101 -2.10 -9.20 3.87
N THR A 102 -1.59 -8.09 3.31
CA THR A 102 -0.44 -7.40 3.90
C THR A 102 -0.77 -6.52 5.10
N ARG A 103 -2.06 -6.18 5.35
CA ARG A 103 -2.43 -5.29 6.46
C ARG A 103 -1.99 -5.83 7.82
N GLU A 104 -2.35 -7.08 8.12
CA GLU A 104 -1.97 -7.74 9.37
C GLU A 104 -0.46 -7.92 9.44
N ALA A 105 0.17 -8.34 8.34
CA ALA A 105 1.61 -8.56 8.30
C ALA A 105 2.40 -7.27 8.53
N LEU A 106 1.99 -6.14 7.96
CA LEU A 106 2.59 -4.83 8.18
C LEU A 106 2.42 -4.33 9.62
N HIS A 107 1.37 -4.74 10.30
CA HIS A 107 1.16 -4.47 11.71
C HIS A 107 2.08 -5.36 12.58
N LEU A 108 2.03 -6.68 12.38
CA LEU A 108 2.76 -7.64 13.20
C LEU A 108 4.28 -7.51 13.07
N ILE A 109 4.79 -7.06 11.91
CA ILE A 109 6.22 -6.81 11.76
C ILE A 109 6.71 -5.69 12.70
N GLY A 110 5.85 -4.74 13.05
CA GLY A 110 6.13 -3.73 14.07
C GLY A 110 6.38 -4.37 15.43
N LEU A 111 5.59 -5.35 15.84
CA LEU A 111 5.80 -6.09 17.09
C LEU A 111 7.10 -6.88 17.06
N ILE A 112 7.39 -7.56 15.95
CA ILE A 112 8.63 -8.33 15.76
C ILE A 112 9.86 -7.43 15.83
N SER A 113 9.76 -6.18 15.38
CA SER A 113 10.87 -5.22 15.35
C SER A 113 11.30 -4.72 16.73
N LYS A 114 10.53 -5.03 17.78
CA LYS A 114 10.88 -4.61 19.15
C LYS A 114 12.23 -5.17 19.56
N ASN A 115 13.23 -4.30 19.57
CA ASN A 115 14.58 -4.67 19.99
C ASN A 115 14.83 -4.14 21.42
N VAL A 116 14.88 -5.05 22.40
CA VAL A 116 15.09 -4.70 23.81
C VAL A 116 16.47 -4.08 24.09
N GLN A 117 17.43 -4.24 23.19
CA GLN A 117 18.76 -3.64 23.30
C GLN A 117 18.76 -2.17 22.85
N LYS A 118 17.79 -1.75 22.01
CA LYS A 118 17.65 -0.36 21.55
C LYS A 118 16.76 0.42 22.52
N LYS A 119 17.37 1.05 23.54
CA LYS A 119 16.64 1.92 24.47
C LYS A 119 15.97 3.06 23.72
N ASN A 120 14.71 3.35 24.07
CA ASN A 120 13.90 4.37 23.41
C ASN A 120 13.86 4.17 21.88
N SER A 121 13.56 2.95 21.43
CA SER A 121 13.52 2.58 20.03
C SER A 121 12.62 3.51 19.20
N ILE A 122 12.99 3.69 17.93
CA ILE A 122 12.29 4.54 16.98
C ILE A 122 11.75 3.67 15.84
N ALA A 123 10.48 3.88 15.49
CA ALA A 123 9.89 3.42 14.23
C ALA A 123 9.86 4.60 13.26
N VAL A 124 10.54 4.49 12.15
CA VAL A 124 10.55 5.51 11.08
C VAL A 124 9.43 5.20 10.10
N LEU A 125 8.47 6.10 9.96
CA LEU A 125 7.32 5.96 9.07
C LEU A 125 7.32 7.09 8.03
N THR A 126 6.99 6.75 6.79
CA THR A 126 6.72 7.77 5.76
C THR A 126 5.44 8.51 6.08
N ASN A 127 5.37 9.76 5.69
CA ASN A 127 4.21 10.64 5.88
C ASN A 127 3.82 11.26 4.52
N PRO A 128 2.75 10.84 3.86
CA PRO A 128 1.61 10.06 4.37
C PRO A 128 1.98 8.60 4.70
N PHE A 129 1.15 8.00 5.55
CA PHE A 129 1.40 6.68 6.11
C PHE A 129 0.22 5.71 5.93
N TYR A 130 0.51 4.42 6.11
CA TYR A 130 -0.54 3.42 6.25
C TYR A 130 -0.81 3.12 7.73
N HIS A 131 -2.07 3.15 8.13
CA HIS A 131 -2.47 3.04 9.55
C HIS A 131 -1.98 1.75 10.25
N ALA A 132 -1.79 0.65 9.50
CA ALA A 132 -1.24 -0.58 10.08
C ALA A 132 0.20 -0.42 10.58
N TRP A 133 1.02 0.40 9.92
CA TRP A 133 2.39 0.70 10.36
C TRP A 133 2.38 1.46 11.68
N LYS A 134 1.53 2.50 11.77
CA LYS A 134 1.36 3.29 13.00
C LYS A 134 0.94 2.42 14.17
N ALA A 135 -0.04 1.52 13.96
CA ALA A 135 -0.52 0.61 14.98
C ALA A 135 0.61 -0.32 15.47
N GLY A 136 1.33 -0.98 14.57
CA GLY A 136 2.45 -1.86 14.93
C GLY A 136 3.59 -1.13 15.66
N ALA A 137 3.91 0.10 15.25
CA ALA A 137 4.91 0.93 15.91
C ALA A 137 4.51 1.27 17.34
N ILE A 138 3.26 1.65 17.58
CA ILE A 138 2.74 1.96 18.92
C ILE A 138 2.77 0.74 19.82
N GLU A 139 2.30 -0.41 19.33
CA GLU A 139 2.25 -1.65 20.10
C GLU A 139 3.63 -2.20 20.42
N SER A 140 4.63 -1.95 19.57
CA SER A 140 6.03 -2.27 19.88
C SER A 140 6.63 -1.40 21.00
N GLY A 141 5.96 -0.28 21.36
CA GLY A 141 6.45 0.71 22.28
C GLY A 141 7.50 1.66 21.68
N SER A 142 7.67 1.66 20.36
CA SER A 142 8.60 2.55 19.68
C SER A 142 8.04 3.97 19.55
N LYS A 143 8.91 4.98 19.64
CA LYS A 143 8.56 6.35 19.28
C LYS A 143 8.48 6.45 17.75
N ILE A 144 7.44 7.10 17.25
CA ILE A 144 7.30 7.31 15.80
C ILE A 144 8.09 8.55 15.40
N LEU A 145 8.92 8.42 14.37
CA LEU A 145 9.52 9.51 13.62
C LEU A 145 8.93 9.51 12.20
N TRP A 146 8.39 10.66 11.82
CA TRP A 146 7.77 10.84 10.52
C TRP A 146 8.75 11.38 9.51
N LEU A 147 8.82 10.77 8.32
CA LEU A 147 9.54 11.28 7.15
C LEU A 147 8.54 11.77 6.12
N ASN A 148 8.49 13.06 5.90
CA ASN A 148 7.62 13.64 4.91
C ASN A 148 8.02 13.24 3.49
N ALA A 149 7.03 12.82 2.70
CA ALA A 149 7.14 12.55 1.28
C ALA A 149 6.49 13.70 0.51
N GLU A 150 7.31 14.61 0.00
CA GLU A 150 6.89 15.87 -0.60
C GLU A 150 7.13 15.89 -2.12
N GLU A 151 6.43 16.76 -2.83
CA GLU A 151 6.59 16.89 -4.29
C GLU A 151 8.01 17.30 -4.69
N SER A 152 8.66 18.12 -3.87
CA SER A 152 10.03 18.59 -4.08
C SER A 152 11.07 17.47 -4.21
N ASN A 153 10.81 16.32 -3.60
CA ASN A 153 11.68 15.14 -3.66
C ASN A 153 11.01 13.96 -4.38
N ASN A 154 10.06 14.23 -5.28
CA ASN A 154 9.32 13.21 -6.03
C ASN A 154 8.56 12.23 -5.12
N TYR A 155 8.11 12.67 -3.96
CA TYR A 155 7.47 11.88 -2.93
C TYR A 155 8.32 10.70 -2.41
N ASN A 156 9.63 10.77 -2.59
CA ASN A 156 10.59 9.86 -1.94
C ASN A 156 10.99 10.48 -0.60
N PRO A 157 10.68 9.85 0.55
CA PRO A 157 11.08 10.38 1.84
C PRO A 157 12.60 10.57 1.94
N ASN A 158 13.05 11.71 2.46
CA ASN A 158 14.50 11.98 2.52
C ASN A 158 15.16 11.22 3.66
N ILE A 159 15.66 10.03 3.38
CA ILE A 159 16.36 9.18 4.37
C ILE A 159 17.75 9.72 4.75
N ASP A 160 18.29 10.72 4.03
CA ASP A 160 19.55 11.39 4.39
C ASP A 160 19.40 12.34 5.56
N ASP A 161 18.19 12.82 5.83
CA ASP A 161 17.93 13.70 6.98
C ASP A 161 17.97 12.96 8.32
N LEU A 162 18.05 11.62 8.29
CA LEU A 162 18.14 10.81 9.50
C LEU A 162 19.52 10.94 10.15
N SER A 163 19.56 11.52 11.35
CA SER A 163 20.80 11.62 12.12
C SER A 163 21.33 10.23 12.49
N LYS A 164 22.65 10.14 12.71
CA LYS A 164 23.27 8.90 13.21
C LYS A 164 22.61 8.40 14.51
N GLU A 165 22.31 9.30 15.45
CA GLU A 165 21.63 8.96 16.71
C GLU A 165 20.25 8.34 16.44
N THR A 166 19.47 8.90 15.51
CA THR A 166 18.18 8.36 15.11
C THR A 166 18.33 6.95 14.53
N LEU A 167 19.27 6.77 13.60
CA LEU A 167 19.51 5.48 12.95
C LEU A 167 19.94 4.39 13.94
N GLU A 168 20.80 4.71 14.91
CA GLU A 168 21.23 3.78 15.97
C GLU A 168 20.06 3.32 16.86
N ARG A 169 19.03 4.15 16.99
CA ARG A 169 17.82 3.85 17.78
C ARG A 169 16.68 3.27 16.94
N THR A 170 16.79 3.30 15.61
CA THR A 170 15.74 2.78 14.72
C THR A 170 15.64 1.26 14.87
N SER A 171 14.42 0.77 15.12
CA SER A 171 14.11 -0.66 15.15
C SER A 171 13.45 -1.12 13.85
N ILE A 172 12.67 -0.23 13.21
CA ILE A 172 11.99 -0.49 11.95
C ILE A 172 11.85 0.80 11.14
N MET A 173 11.97 0.68 9.83
CA MET A 173 11.64 1.74 8.87
C MET A 173 10.63 1.19 7.85
N TYR A 174 9.50 1.89 7.67
CA TYR A 174 8.50 1.53 6.67
C TYR A 174 8.62 2.45 5.44
N LEU A 175 8.72 1.82 4.26
CA LEU A 175 8.65 2.48 2.97
C LEU A 175 7.57 1.83 2.12
N CYS A 176 6.91 2.60 1.25
CA CYS A 176 5.92 2.08 0.31
C CYS A 176 6.24 2.55 -1.10
N PHE A 177 6.47 1.61 -2.00
CA PHE A 177 6.67 1.90 -3.42
C PHE A 177 5.99 0.85 -4.30
N PRO A 178 5.21 1.29 -5.28
CA PRO A 178 4.76 2.67 -5.55
C PRO A 178 4.01 3.30 -4.38
N THR A 179 4.16 4.63 -4.21
CA THR A 179 3.62 5.34 -3.05
C THR A 179 2.08 5.41 -3.06
N ASN A 180 1.46 5.43 -1.88
CA ASN A 180 0.04 5.72 -1.70
C ASN A 180 -0.08 6.99 -0.83
N PRO A 181 -0.69 8.07 -1.35
CA PRO A 181 -1.59 8.15 -2.51
C PRO A 181 -0.95 8.56 -3.84
N GLN A 182 0.30 9.00 -3.87
CA GLN A 182 0.87 9.76 -4.98
C GLN A 182 1.13 8.90 -6.23
N GLY A 183 1.30 7.57 -6.08
CA GLY A 183 1.64 6.65 -7.16
C GLY A 183 3.05 6.88 -7.71
N ALA A 184 3.91 7.53 -6.93
CA ALA A 184 5.29 7.81 -7.30
C ALA A 184 6.14 6.54 -7.24
N LEU A 185 7.13 6.49 -8.12
CA LEU A 185 8.16 5.47 -8.16
C LEU A 185 9.43 5.96 -7.49
N THR A 186 10.30 5.02 -7.16
CA THR A 186 11.66 5.33 -6.73
C THR A 186 12.69 4.68 -7.67
N ASP A 187 13.93 5.06 -7.54
CA ASP A 187 15.03 4.47 -8.29
C ASP A 187 15.77 3.39 -7.48
N ILE A 188 16.67 2.70 -8.17
CA ILE A 188 17.43 1.60 -7.59
C ILE A 188 18.44 2.09 -6.54
N ASP A 189 18.97 3.30 -6.70
CA ASP A 189 19.99 3.84 -5.80
C ASP A 189 19.37 4.28 -4.46
N TYR A 190 18.11 4.72 -4.47
CA TYR A 190 17.35 4.95 -3.24
C TYR A 190 17.17 3.65 -2.45
N PHE A 191 16.78 2.55 -3.09
CA PHE A 191 16.67 1.25 -2.41
C PHE A 191 18.03 0.77 -1.91
N ILE A 192 19.11 0.89 -2.70
CA ILE A 192 20.47 0.53 -2.27
C ILE A 192 20.86 1.29 -1.01
N LYS A 193 20.57 2.59 -0.95
CA LYS A 193 20.82 3.43 0.21
C LYS A 193 20.02 2.95 1.44
N ALA A 194 18.72 2.74 1.30
CA ALA A 194 17.86 2.27 2.39
C ALA A 194 18.32 0.90 2.93
N ILE A 195 18.66 -0.03 2.04
CA ILE A 195 19.21 -1.36 2.39
C ILE A 195 20.52 -1.23 3.18
N ASN A 196 21.44 -0.38 2.72
CA ASN A 196 22.72 -0.16 3.38
C ASN A 196 22.54 0.43 4.79
N LEU A 197 21.58 1.37 4.96
CA LEU A 197 21.24 1.91 6.28
C LEU A 197 20.68 0.83 7.20
N ALA A 198 19.75 0.00 6.71
CA ALA A 198 19.16 -1.09 7.50
C ALA A 198 20.23 -2.08 7.99
N LYS A 199 21.11 -2.51 7.10
CA LYS A 199 22.21 -3.43 7.45
C LYS A 199 23.24 -2.81 8.39
N LYS A 200 23.63 -1.53 8.14
CA LYS A 200 24.64 -0.84 8.93
C LYS A 200 24.18 -0.57 10.38
N TYR A 201 22.91 -0.23 10.57
CA TYR A 201 22.36 0.18 11.86
C TYR A 201 21.46 -0.89 12.50
N ASP A 202 21.41 -2.07 11.89
CA ASP A 202 20.68 -3.25 12.38
C ASP A 202 19.21 -2.93 12.73
N PHE A 203 18.42 -2.51 11.74
CA PHE A 203 16.98 -2.33 11.85
C PHE A 203 16.25 -3.04 10.73
N ILE A 204 14.97 -3.35 10.95
CA ILE A 204 14.12 -3.95 9.90
C ILE A 204 13.69 -2.88 8.89
N LEU A 205 14.01 -3.07 7.62
CA LEU A 205 13.47 -2.29 6.51
C LEU A 205 12.25 -3.01 5.94
N ALA A 206 11.06 -2.50 6.23
CA ALA A 206 9.78 -3.02 5.79
C ALA A 206 9.33 -2.29 4.50
N ILE A 207 9.30 -3.00 3.36
CA ILE A 207 8.94 -2.45 2.05
C ILE A 207 7.56 -2.92 1.65
N ASP A 208 6.58 -2.02 1.68
CA ASP A 208 5.22 -2.29 1.22
C ASP A 208 5.14 -2.12 -0.32
N GLU A 209 5.16 -3.24 -1.03
CA GLU A 209 5.07 -3.30 -2.49
C GLU A 209 3.68 -3.74 -2.97
N CYS A 210 2.60 -3.46 -2.22
CA CYS A 210 1.26 -3.91 -2.61
C CYS A 210 0.73 -3.28 -3.92
N TYR A 211 1.38 -2.24 -4.43
CA TYR A 211 1.07 -1.59 -5.71
C TYR A 211 2.10 -1.88 -6.82
N ILE A 212 3.14 -2.69 -6.58
CA ILE A 212 4.26 -2.92 -7.50
C ILE A 212 3.83 -3.41 -8.90
N ASP A 213 2.71 -4.11 -8.98
CA ASP A 213 2.15 -4.64 -10.22
C ASP A 213 0.99 -3.81 -10.79
N ILE A 214 0.74 -2.60 -10.25
CA ILE A 214 -0.26 -1.66 -10.78
C ILE A 214 0.48 -0.43 -11.32
N TYR A 215 0.76 -0.43 -12.60
CA TYR A 215 1.56 0.59 -13.28
C TYR A 215 0.96 0.99 -14.63
N ARG A 216 1.40 2.11 -15.19
CA ARG A 216 0.96 2.55 -16.53
C ARG A 216 1.60 1.66 -17.59
N THR A 217 0.78 1.05 -18.44
CA THR A 217 1.24 0.07 -19.44
C THR A 217 2.15 0.68 -20.52
N SER A 218 2.18 2.00 -20.63
CA SER A 218 3.10 2.74 -21.50
C SER A 218 4.52 2.88 -20.93
N PHE A 219 4.73 2.49 -19.66
CA PHE A 219 6.04 2.55 -18.98
C PHE A 219 6.55 1.14 -18.69
N SER A 220 7.82 1.06 -18.32
CA SER A 220 8.41 -0.18 -17.78
C SER A 220 7.80 -0.49 -16.41
N LYS A 221 7.85 -1.77 -16.02
CA LYS A 221 7.43 -2.19 -14.68
C LYS A 221 8.24 -1.45 -13.62
N PRO A 222 7.62 -1.04 -12.50
CA PRO A 222 8.32 -0.39 -11.39
C PRO A 222 9.50 -1.22 -10.87
N ILE A 223 10.57 -0.55 -10.47
CA ILE A 223 11.68 -1.15 -9.76
C ILE A 223 11.21 -1.53 -8.36
N GLY A 224 11.53 -2.74 -7.90
CA GLY A 224 11.28 -3.20 -6.54
C GLY A 224 12.56 -3.31 -5.72
N CYS A 225 12.41 -3.51 -4.42
CA CYS A 225 13.56 -3.72 -3.51
C CYS A 225 14.41 -4.92 -3.92
N LEU A 226 13.81 -5.98 -4.49
CA LEU A 226 14.55 -7.12 -5.01
C LEU A 226 15.51 -6.78 -6.14
N ASP A 227 15.17 -5.82 -7.02
CA ASP A 227 16.09 -5.38 -8.08
C ASP A 227 17.38 -4.80 -7.49
N ALA A 228 17.28 -4.04 -6.40
CA ALA A 228 18.44 -3.48 -5.71
C ALA A 228 19.27 -4.58 -5.03
N LEU A 229 18.64 -5.52 -4.31
CA LEU A 229 19.35 -6.64 -3.69
C LEU A 229 20.07 -7.51 -4.73
N ILE A 230 19.45 -7.76 -5.88
CA ILE A 230 20.05 -8.51 -6.99
C ILE A 230 21.28 -7.74 -7.55
N LYS A 231 21.13 -6.41 -7.79
CA LYS A 231 22.22 -5.56 -8.27
C LYS A 231 23.41 -5.53 -7.29
N MET A 232 23.12 -5.51 -5.99
CA MET A 232 24.14 -5.55 -4.92
C MET A 232 24.74 -6.94 -4.72
N ASN A 233 24.13 -8.00 -5.27
CA ASN A 233 24.40 -9.39 -4.93
C ASN A 233 24.31 -9.69 -3.42
N GLU A 234 23.29 -9.12 -2.77
CA GLU A 234 23.08 -9.15 -1.33
C GLU A 234 21.89 -10.05 -0.96
N ASN A 235 21.92 -10.58 0.25
CA ASN A 235 20.83 -11.36 0.82
C ASN A 235 19.74 -10.46 1.44
N LEU A 236 18.67 -11.11 1.95
CA LEU A 236 17.51 -10.44 2.55
C LEU A 236 17.70 -10.04 4.02
N ASN A 237 18.90 -10.09 4.58
CA ASN A 237 19.14 -9.73 5.99
C ASN A 237 18.64 -8.31 6.27
N ASN A 238 17.88 -8.14 7.36
CA ASN A 238 17.22 -6.90 7.78
C ASN A 238 16.09 -6.41 6.85
N ILE A 239 15.75 -7.10 5.76
CA ILE A 239 14.76 -6.65 4.78
C ILE A 239 13.51 -7.52 4.86
N VAL A 240 12.32 -6.88 4.78
CA VAL A 240 11.03 -7.59 4.62
C VAL A 240 10.21 -6.88 3.56
N ILE A 241 9.84 -7.60 2.52
CA ILE A 241 9.06 -7.14 1.37
C ILE A 241 7.65 -7.72 1.48
N PHE A 242 6.64 -6.88 1.27
CA PHE A 242 5.22 -7.26 1.37
C PHE A 242 4.57 -7.20 0.00
N ASN A 243 3.98 -8.30 -0.45
CA ASN A 243 3.26 -8.38 -1.72
C ASN A 243 1.82 -8.87 -1.50
N SER A 244 0.86 -8.30 -2.23
CA SER A 244 -0.57 -8.58 -2.04
C SER A 244 -1.31 -8.78 -3.34
N LEU A 245 -2.19 -9.79 -3.38
CA LEU A 245 -3.14 -10.00 -4.47
C LEU A 245 -4.33 -9.03 -4.43
N SER A 246 -4.53 -8.30 -3.32
CA SER A 246 -5.67 -7.40 -3.15
C SER A 246 -5.82 -6.39 -4.27
N LYS A 247 -4.69 -5.84 -4.76
CA LYS A 247 -4.68 -4.79 -5.80
C LYS A 247 -4.36 -5.38 -7.17
N ARG A 248 -3.29 -6.17 -7.24
CA ARG A 248 -2.83 -6.85 -8.46
C ARG A 248 -3.93 -7.67 -9.14
N SER A 249 -4.74 -8.38 -8.34
CA SER A 249 -5.71 -9.36 -8.85
C SER A 249 -7.17 -9.01 -8.55
N ASN A 250 -7.46 -7.79 -8.06
CA ASN A 250 -8.81 -7.34 -7.71
C ASN A 250 -9.56 -8.28 -6.74
N VAL A 251 -8.84 -8.87 -5.78
CA VAL A 251 -9.40 -9.80 -4.79
C VAL A 251 -9.11 -9.37 -3.34
N PRO A 252 -9.48 -8.14 -2.94
CA PRO A 252 -9.18 -7.68 -1.58
C PRO A 252 -9.85 -8.54 -0.50
N GLY A 253 -11.00 -9.14 -0.80
CA GLY A 253 -11.75 -10.02 0.11
C GLY A 253 -11.15 -11.43 0.23
N LEU A 254 -10.30 -11.88 -0.71
CA LEU A 254 -9.65 -13.19 -0.65
C LEU A 254 -8.65 -13.28 0.52
N ARG A 255 -8.12 -12.16 0.96
CA ARG A 255 -7.13 -12.07 2.04
C ARG A 255 -5.89 -12.93 1.75
N ALA A 256 -5.20 -12.66 0.65
CA ALA A 256 -4.01 -13.39 0.23
C ALA A 256 -2.88 -12.46 -0.20
N GLY A 257 -1.67 -12.84 0.20
CA GLY A 257 -0.41 -12.20 -0.14
C GLY A 257 0.75 -13.01 0.43
N PHE A 258 1.95 -12.46 0.35
CA PHE A 258 3.12 -13.05 1.00
C PHE A 258 4.04 -11.97 1.57
N ILE A 259 4.86 -12.37 2.51
CA ILE A 259 6.07 -11.66 2.93
C ILE A 259 7.29 -12.44 2.48
N LEU A 260 8.31 -11.69 2.09
CA LEU A 260 9.60 -12.21 1.68
C LEU A 260 10.68 -11.43 2.44
N GLY A 261 11.56 -12.10 3.20
CA GLY A 261 12.49 -11.32 4.00
C GLY A 261 13.54 -12.11 4.75
N ASP A 262 14.16 -11.43 5.69
CA ASP A 262 15.16 -11.95 6.62
C ASP A 262 14.68 -13.26 7.27
N GLU A 263 15.54 -14.30 7.25
CA GLU A 263 15.23 -15.64 7.76
C GLU A 263 14.82 -15.59 9.25
N ASN A 264 15.48 -14.78 10.08
CA ASN A 264 15.18 -14.70 11.51
C ASN A 264 13.83 -14.00 11.72
N VAL A 265 13.55 -12.95 10.95
CA VAL A 265 12.27 -12.24 11.00
C VAL A 265 11.13 -13.15 10.55
N ILE A 266 11.30 -13.88 9.45
CA ILE A 266 10.31 -14.86 8.95
C ILE A 266 10.09 -15.96 9.99
N SER A 267 11.14 -16.46 10.64
CA SER A 267 11.03 -17.48 11.68
C SER A 267 10.21 -16.99 12.88
N LEU A 268 10.47 -15.75 13.36
CA LEU A 268 9.68 -15.15 14.44
C LEU A 268 8.21 -14.91 14.01
N TYR A 269 8.00 -14.51 12.76
CA TYR A 269 6.64 -14.34 12.24
C TYR A 269 5.88 -15.69 12.21
N LYS A 270 6.54 -16.78 11.81
CA LYS A 270 5.96 -18.14 11.89
C LYS A 270 5.54 -18.51 13.30
N LEU A 271 6.33 -18.15 14.31
CA LEU A 271 5.95 -18.37 15.71
C LEU A 271 4.70 -17.59 16.10
N LEU A 272 4.55 -16.34 15.67
CA LEU A 272 3.32 -15.57 15.90
C LEU A 272 2.11 -16.23 15.23
N VAL A 273 2.25 -16.67 13.97
CA VAL A 273 1.18 -17.37 13.25
C VAL A 273 0.80 -18.68 13.95
N SER A 274 1.78 -19.43 14.45
CA SER A 274 1.54 -20.71 15.12
C SER A 274 0.88 -20.56 16.50
N ASN A 275 0.97 -19.39 17.14
CA ASN A 275 0.50 -19.18 18.51
C ASN A 275 -0.67 -18.19 18.65
N GLY A 276 -0.90 -17.30 17.70
CA GLY A 276 -1.89 -16.24 17.90
C GLY A 276 -2.42 -15.56 16.65
N ALA A 277 -1.66 -15.52 15.55
CA ALA A 277 -2.13 -14.97 14.28
C ALA A 277 -2.75 -16.07 13.39
N SER A 278 -3.53 -15.69 12.41
CA SER A 278 -4.20 -16.66 11.53
C SER A 278 -3.33 -17.03 10.33
N PRO A 279 -3.08 -18.34 10.06
CA PRO A 279 -2.49 -18.77 8.81
C PRO A 279 -3.49 -18.62 7.65
N VAL A 280 -2.97 -18.55 6.41
CA VAL A 280 -3.82 -18.47 5.21
C VAL A 280 -4.50 -19.80 4.96
N PRO A 281 -5.85 -19.89 4.83
CA PRO A 281 -6.56 -21.14 4.55
C PRO A 281 -6.06 -21.87 3.30
N ILE A 282 -6.04 -23.21 3.30
CA ILE A 282 -5.54 -24.02 2.19
C ILE A 282 -6.23 -23.70 0.86
N PRO A 283 -7.58 -23.57 0.78
CA PRO A 283 -8.27 -23.20 -0.46
C PRO A 283 -7.82 -21.83 -0.97
N VAL A 284 -7.63 -20.87 -0.07
CA VAL A 284 -7.14 -19.52 -0.41
C VAL A 284 -5.72 -19.58 -0.98
N GLN A 285 -4.85 -20.41 -0.43
CA GLN A 285 -3.49 -20.62 -0.95
C GLN A 285 -3.51 -21.23 -2.36
N ASN A 286 -4.39 -22.19 -2.65
CA ASN A 286 -4.55 -22.78 -3.99
C ASN A 286 -5.01 -21.73 -5.02
N ILE A 287 -6.01 -20.92 -4.65
CA ILE A 287 -6.51 -19.81 -5.51
C ILE A 287 -5.41 -18.76 -5.71
N ALA A 288 -4.68 -18.42 -4.66
CA ALA A 288 -3.56 -17.47 -4.73
C ALA A 288 -2.45 -17.97 -5.67
N ALA A 289 -2.15 -19.26 -5.65
CA ALA A 289 -1.18 -19.86 -6.58
C ALA A 289 -1.59 -19.66 -8.04
N SER A 290 -2.86 -19.83 -8.36
CA SER A 290 -3.38 -19.62 -9.72
C SER A 290 -3.29 -18.14 -10.14
N LEU A 291 -3.54 -17.24 -9.21
CA LEU A 291 -3.44 -15.79 -9.45
C LEU A 291 -1.99 -15.33 -9.67
N TYR A 292 -1.01 -15.88 -8.93
CA TYR A 292 0.40 -15.58 -9.16
C TYR A 292 0.93 -16.11 -10.49
N LYS A 293 0.42 -17.27 -10.96
CA LYS A 293 0.79 -17.88 -12.25
C LYS A 293 0.26 -17.10 -13.46
N ASP A 294 -0.89 -16.45 -13.32
CA ASP A 294 -1.51 -15.73 -14.44
C ASP A 294 -1.10 -14.25 -14.43
N GLU A 295 -0.47 -13.81 -15.51
CA GLU A 295 -0.10 -12.40 -15.70
C GLU A 295 -1.12 -11.63 -16.56
N ASN A 296 -1.95 -12.33 -17.34
CA ASN A 296 -2.87 -11.68 -18.27
C ASN A 296 -3.90 -10.83 -17.52
N HIS A 297 -4.49 -11.38 -16.44
CA HIS A 297 -5.46 -10.60 -15.65
C HIS A 297 -4.83 -9.37 -14.99
N ASN A 298 -3.54 -9.44 -14.63
CA ASN A 298 -2.84 -8.27 -14.09
C ASN A 298 -2.63 -7.21 -15.16
N TYR A 299 -2.22 -7.59 -16.37
CA TYR A 299 -2.10 -6.68 -17.50
C TYR A 299 -3.44 -6.02 -17.86
N GLU A 300 -4.54 -6.79 -17.90
CA GLU A 300 -5.90 -6.27 -18.10
C GLU A 300 -6.28 -5.27 -16.99
N THR A 301 -5.90 -5.54 -15.75
CA THR A 301 -6.10 -4.62 -14.61
C THR A 301 -5.34 -3.31 -14.81
N CYS A 302 -4.10 -3.35 -15.27
CA CYS A 302 -3.33 -2.16 -15.59
C CYS A 302 -3.97 -1.35 -16.74
N LEU A 303 -4.40 -2.02 -17.82
CA LEU A 303 -5.11 -1.37 -18.93
C LEU A 303 -6.42 -0.70 -18.48
N TYR A 304 -7.15 -1.33 -17.56
CA TYR A 304 -8.36 -0.75 -16.99
C TYR A 304 -8.07 0.56 -16.25
N TYR A 305 -7.05 0.60 -15.42
CA TYR A 305 -6.67 1.82 -14.72
C TYR A 305 -6.09 2.88 -15.67
N ASP A 306 -5.36 2.50 -16.72
CA ASP A 306 -4.90 3.43 -17.75
C ASP A 306 -6.04 4.17 -18.44
N GLN A 307 -7.15 3.47 -18.74
CA GLN A 307 -8.34 4.09 -19.30
C GLN A 307 -8.97 5.09 -18.32
N ASN A 308 -9.06 4.74 -17.05
CA ASN A 308 -9.63 5.63 -16.03
C ASN A 308 -8.78 6.89 -15.83
N PHE A 309 -7.45 6.78 -15.88
CA PHE A 309 -6.57 7.95 -15.83
C PHE A 309 -6.66 8.83 -17.08
N LYS A 310 -6.84 8.24 -18.27
CA LYS A 310 -7.09 9.01 -19.50
C LYS A 310 -8.38 9.84 -19.39
N ILE A 311 -9.45 9.25 -18.84
CA ILE A 311 -10.70 9.95 -18.56
C ILE A 311 -10.45 11.11 -17.60
N ALA A 312 -9.78 10.87 -16.46
CA ALA A 312 -9.51 11.90 -15.47
C ALA A 312 -8.72 13.07 -16.07
N LYS A 313 -7.67 12.78 -16.85
CA LYS A 313 -6.86 13.79 -17.52
C LYS A 313 -7.67 14.64 -18.50
N GLU A 314 -8.56 14.01 -19.28
CA GLU A 314 -9.38 14.70 -20.26
C GLU A 314 -10.34 15.70 -19.61
N PHE A 315 -11.02 15.30 -18.52
CA PHE A 315 -11.97 16.16 -17.83
C PHE A 315 -11.32 17.30 -17.03
N LEU A 316 -10.09 17.08 -16.54
CA LEU A 316 -9.40 18.05 -15.68
C LEU A 316 -8.40 18.93 -16.43
N LYS A 317 -8.22 18.76 -17.75
CA LYS A 317 -7.21 19.49 -18.53
C LYS A 317 -7.35 21.00 -18.50
N GLU A 318 -8.57 21.55 -18.38
CA GLU A 318 -8.82 22.98 -18.34
C GLU A 318 -8.52 23.58 -16.96
N SER A 319 -8.99 22.90 -15.88
CA SER A 319 -8.79 23.36 -14.52
C SER A 319 -7.40 23.04 -13.95
N HIS A 320 -6.79 21.95 -14.44
CA HIS A 320 -5.49 21.45 -13.98
C HIS A 320 -4.60 21.11 -15.18
N PRO A 321 -4.17 22.11 -15.98
CA PRO A 321 -3.42 21.86 -17.23
C PRO A 321 -2.08 21.14 -17.00
N ASN A 322 -1.49 21.31 -15.83
CA ASN A 322 -0.21 20.69 -15.43
C ASN A 322 -0.38 19.40 -14.61
N LEU A 323 -1.61 18.82 -14.58
CA LEU A 323 -1.88 17.60 -13.82
C LEU A 323 -0.98 16.45 -14.26
N LYS A 324 -0.14 15.98 -13.36
CA LYS A 324 0.68 14.80 -13.56
C LYS A 324 -0.16 13.55 -13.31
N ILE A 325 -0.20 12.64 -14.28
CA ILE A 325 -0.78 11.31 -14.05
C ILE A 325 0.28 10.44 -13.39
N PRO A 326 -0.02 9.78 -12.27
CA PRO A 326 0.94 8.95 -11.57
C PRO A 326 1.40 7.76 -12.42
N ASP A 327 2.66 7.35 -12.27
CA ASP A 327 3.26 6.23 -13.01
C ASP A 327 2.72 4.88 -12.56
N ALA A 328 2.18 4.81 -11.32
CA ALA A 328 1.67 3.58 -10.74
C ALA A 328 0.46 3.81 -9.82
N GLY A 329 -0.14 2.72 -9.31
CA GLY A 329 -1.34 2.77 -8.49
C GLY A 329 -2.60 3.12 -9.29
N PHE A 330 -3.65 3.47 -8.57
CA PHE A 330 -4.96 3.81 -9.12
C PHE A 330 -5.59 5.06 -8.44
N TYR A 331 -4.78 5.86 -7.77
CA TYR A 331 -5.22 7.12 -7.19
C TYR A 331 -4.77 8.28 -8.05
N LEU A 332 -5.67 9.23 -8.24
CA LEU A 332 -5.31 10.57 -8.69
C LEU A 332 -5.01 11.41 -7.45
N TRP A 333 -3.88 12.07 -7.45
CA TRP A 333 -3.44 13.02 -6.43
C TRP A 333 -3.61 14.42 -6.99
N LEU A 334 -4.75 15.05 -6.66
CA LEU A 334 -5.19 16.27 -7.28
C LEU A 334 -4.87 17.48 -6.39
N PRO A 335 -4.01 18.43 -6.81
CA PRO A 335 -3.74 19.64 -6.03
C PRO A 335 -4.96 20.57 -6.02
N VAL A 336 -5.23 21.14 -4.85
CA VAL A 336 -6.32 22.11 -4.63
C VAL A 336 -5.90 23.14 -3.59
N ASN A 337 -6.58 24.31 -3.52
CA ASN A 337 -6.22 25.34 -2.55
C ASN A 337 -6.61 24.96 -1.11
N ASP A 338 -7.79 24.36 -0.92
CA ASP A 338 -8.31 23.95 0.39
C ASP A 338 -9.01 22.58 0.23
N ASP A 339 -8.31 21.52 0.62
CA ASP A 339 -8.77 20.15 0.44
C ASP A 339 -9.99 19.80 1.29
N LEU A 340 -10.13 20.40 2.49
CA LEU A 340 -11.30 20.18 3.33
C LEU A 340 -12.53 20.87 2.74
N LYS A 341 -12.41 22.14 2.36
CA LYS A 341 -13.50 22.90 1.73
C LYS A 341 -13.95 22.22 0.42
N VAL A 342 -13.01 21.87 -0.46
CA VAL A 342 -13.34 21.21 -1.74
C VAL A 342 -14.00 19.85 -1.51
N THR A 343 -13.59 19.10 -0.48
CA THR A 343 -14.24 17.84 -0.11
C THR A 343 -15.68 18.02 0.31
N ILE A 344 -15.97 19.06 1.14
CA ILE A 344 -17.33 19.39 1.57
C ILE A 344 -18.19 19.82 0.38
N ASP A 345 -17.70 20.72 -0.45
CA ASP A 345 -18.42 21.25 -1.61
C ASP A 345 -18.76 20.14 -2.62
N LEU A 346 -17.78 19.27 -2.93
CA LEU A 346 -17.99 18.12 -3.82
C LEU A 346 -19.01 17.13 -3.27
N TRP A 347 -19.02 16.94 -1.95
CA TRP A 347 -20.02 16.08 -1.31
C TRP A 347 -21.42 16.73 -1.34
N LYS A 348 -21.52 17.95 -0.84
CA LYS A 348 -22.80 18.66 -0.67
C LYS A 348 -23.50 18.94 -2.00
N ASP A 349 -22.76 19.50 -2.97
CA ASP A 349 -23.36 20.04 -4.19
C ASP A 349 -23.31 19.04 -5.36
N TYR A 350 -22.33 18.14 -5.38
CA TYR A 350 -22.10 17.20 -6.49
C TYR A 350 -22.22 15.72 -6.12
N SER A 351 -22.48 15.39 -4.85
CA SER A 351 -22.58 14.00 -4.32
C SER A 351 -21.36 13.13 -4.65
N VAL A 352 -20.16 13.74 -4.69
CA VAL A 352 -18.89 13.04 -4.91
C VAL A 352 -18.10 13.02 -3.60
N ARG A 353 -17.85 11.82 -3.08
CA ARG A 353 -17.06 11.62 -1.86
C ARG A 353 -15.61 11.34 -2.20
N VAL A 354 -14.71 12.29 -1.94
CA VAL A 354 -13.26 12.18 -2.10
C VAL A 354 -12.56 12.10 -0.76
N MET A 355 -11.25 11.84 -0.73
CA MET A 355 -10.46 11.84 0.50
C MET A 355 -9.56 13.08 0.51
N PRO A 356 -9.73 14.01 1.47
CA PRO A 356 -8.81 15.15 1.60
C PRO A 356 -7.46 14.67 2.11
N GLY A 357 -6.40 15.25 1.55
CA GLY A 357 -5.03 14.89 1.90
C GLY A 357 -4.70 15.17 3.36
N THR A 358 -5.27 16.23 3.92
CA THR A 358 -5.11 16.60 5.34
C THR A 358 -5.32 15.40 6.29
N PHE A 359 -6.21 14.45 5.97
CA PHE A 359 -6.46 13.27 6.81
C PHE A 359 -5.52 12.10 6.56
N MET A 360 -4.61 12.20 5.59
CA MET A 360 -3.72 11.11 5.20
C MET A 360 -2.33 11.19 5.82
N ALA A 361 -2.00 12.32 6.42
CA ALA A 361 -0.70 12.57 7.01
C ALA A 361 -0.82 13.17 8.41
N GLU A 362 0.21 12.95 9.21
CA GLU A 362 0.35 13.63 10.50
C GLU A 362 0.94 15.04 10.30
N ASN A 363 0.59 15.92 11.22
CA ASN A 363 1.18 17.25 11.27
C ASN A 363 2.54 17.17 11.97
N VAL A 364 3.60 17.49 11.25
CA VAL A 364 4.97 17.47 11.77
C VAL A 364 5.51 18.89 11.78
N SER A 365 5.85 19.40 12.96
CA SER A 365 6.38 20.78 13.13
C SER A 365 5.51 21.86 12.46
N GLY A 366 4.18 21.71 12.53
CA GLY A 366 3.22 22.66 11.95
C GLY A 366 2.95 22.45 10.45
N GLN A 367 3.56 21.48 9.82
CA GLN A 367 3.39 21.15 8.39
C GLN A 367 2.72 19.79 8.19
N ASN A 368 1.75 19.74 7.29
CA ASN A 368 1.13 18.50 6.82
C ASN A 368 1.44 18.36 5.32
N PRO A 369 2.24 17.37 4.90
CA PRO A 369 2.71 17.24 3.51
C PRO A 369 1.60 16.91 2.51
N CYS A 370 0.42 16.55 2.99
CA CYS A 370 -0.73 16.18 2.17
C CYS A 370 -1.83 17.24 2.11
N LYS A 371 -1.69 18.32 2.89
CA LYS A 371 -2.64 19.44 2.86
C LYS A 371 -2.63 20.10 1.48
N GLY A 372 -3.81 20.45 0.97
CA GLY A 372 -3.96 21.05 -0.35
C GLY A 372 -4.00 20.00 -1.48
N PHE A 373 -4.29 18.74 -1.16
CA PHE A 373 -4.49 17.70 -2.16
C PHE A 373 -5.76 16.90 -1.89
N LEU A 374 -6.32 16.33 -2.95
CA LEU A 374 -7.39 15.33 -2.88
C LEU A 374 -6.89 13.99 -3.41
N ARG A 375 -7.13 12.91 -2.66
CA ARG A 375 -6.99 11.56 -3.21
C ARG A 375 -8.30 11.11 -3.81
N ILE A 376 -8.29 10.79 -5.09
CA ILE A 376 -9.45 10.31 -5.85
C ILE A 376 -9.13 8.89 -6.33
N ALA A 377 -9.91 7.89 -5.88
CA ALA A 377 -9.73 6.50 -6.26
C ALA A 377 -10.40 6.22 -7.62
N LEU A 378 -9.61 5.99 -8.65
CA LEU A 378 -10.09 5.70 -10.01
C LEU A 378 -10.35 4.19 -10.21
N VAL A 379 -11.02 3.56 -9.24
CA VAL A 379 -11.24 2.10 -9.18
C VAL A 379 -12.54 1.63 -9.80
N HIS A 380 -13.47 2.53 -10.04
CA HIS A 380 -14.81 2.21 -10.56
C HIS A 380 -14.82 2.00 -12.07
N LYS A 381 -15.93 1.43 -12.58
CA LYS A 381 -16.18 1.31 -14.02
C LYS A 381 -16.05 2.68 -14.70
N LYS A 382 -15.61 2.68 -15.96
CA LYS A 382 -15.32 3.89 -16.73
C LYS A 382 -16.49 4.89 -16.76
N GLU A 383 -17.74 4.41 -16.78
CA GLU A 383 -18.94 5.24 -16.79
C GLU A 383 -19.06 6.05 -15.50
N ILE A 384 -18.82 5.40 -14.35
CA ILE A 384 -18.83 6.03 -13.02
C ILE A 384 -17.66 7.01 -12.89
N VAL A 385 -16.46 6.61 -13.35
CA VAL A 385 -15.29 7.51 -13.34
C VAL A 385 -15.54 8.73 -14.21
N LYS A 386 -16.13 8.55 -15.41
CA LYS A 386 -16.49 9.64 -16.32
C LYS A 386 -17.47 10.62 -15.65
N GLU A 387 -18.52 10.09 -15.03
CA GLU A 387 -19.50 10.91 -14.31
C GLU A 387 -18.87 11.67 -13.13
N ALA A 388 -18.05 11.00 -12.32
CA ALA A 388 -17.36 11.62 -11.21
C ALA A 388 -16.42 12.74 -11.68
N MET A 389 -15.62 12.50 -12.71
CA MET A 389 -14.71 13.50 -13.27
C MET A 389 -15.47 14.68 -13.91
N GLN A 390 -16.62 14.44 -14.56
CA GLN A 390 -17.48 15.49 -15.08
C GLN A 390 -17.98 16.41 -13.94
N ARG A 391 -18.46 15.83 -12.83
CA ARG A 391 -18.94 16.59 -11.66
C ARG A 391 -17.81 17.37 -11.01
N ILE A 392 -16.64 16.78 -10.84
CA ILE A 392 -15.45 17.45 -10.30
C ILE A 392 -14.99 18.58 -11.23
N SER A 393 -14.97 18.37 -12.55
CA SER A 393 -14.65 19.41 -13.54
C SER A 393 -15.64 20.57 -13.47
N ASN A 394 -16.94 20.30 -13.35
CA ASN A 394 -17.98 21.33 -13.21
C ASN A 394 -17.77 22.15 -11.92
N TYR A 395 -17.41 21.51 -10.81
CA TYR A 395 -17.07 22.23 -9.58
C TYR A 395 -15.96 23.25 -9.82
N PHE A 396 -14.86 22.84 -10.45
CA PHE A 396 -13.73 23.73 -10.72
C PHE A 396 -14.08 24.85 -11.70
N LYS A 397 -14.86 24.57 -12.75
CA LYS A 397 -15.34 25.61 -13.67
C LYS A 397 -16.20 26.68 -13.00
N ASN A 398 -17.00 26.27 -12.02
CA ASN A 398 -17.92 27.19 -11.34
C ASN A 398 -17.25 27.98 -10.20
N ASN A 399 -16.10 27.54 -9.67
CA ASN A 399 -15.48 28.12 -8.47
C ASN A 399 -14.08 28.70 -8.69
N TYR A 400 -13.46 28.47 -9.86
CA TYR A 400 -12.09 28.91 -10.16
C TYR A 400 -11.99 29.70 -11.49
N VAL A 401 -13.05 30.44 -11.84
CA VAL A 401 -13.02 31.42 -12.96
C VAL A 401 -12.38 32.70 -12.52
#